data_ca7c01cc41cbb29c393129330f737138
#
_entry.id   ca7c01cc41cbb29c393129330f737138
#
_cell.length_a   1.000
_cell.length_b   1.000
_cell.length_c   1.000
_cell.angle_alpha   90.00
_cell.angle_beta   90.00
_cell.angle_gamma   90.00
#
_symmetry.space_group_name_H-M   'P 1'
#
loop_
_entity.id
_entity.type
_entity.pdbx_description
1 polymer ?
#
loop_
_entity_poly.entity_id
_entity_poly.type
_entity_poly.pdbx_seq_one_letter_code
_entity_poly.pdbx_strand_id
1 'polypeptide(L)'
;MAREVKIGYQNYTIKNLDSIVSKCNEINGQFLASDRIIALSSTEDNISHANTLIHEVLHAIIYQWGIDLDDKEEEKICNTIANGLTTVLVDNPWLLPYIQKNLKGEK
;
A
#
# COMPACT_ATOMS: atom_id res chain seq x y z
N MET A 1 -1.02 16.84 6.72
CA MET A 1 -0.05 17.03 5.64
C MET A 1 -0.09 15.85 4.69
N ALA A 2 -0.17 16.12 3.41
CA ALA A 2 -0.16 15.05 2.42
C ALA A 2 1.25 14.52 2.22
N ARG A 3 1.36 13.22 2.06
CA ARG A 3 2.61 12.57 1.71
C ARG A 3 2.53 12.05 0.30
N GLU A 4 3.67 11.92 -0.33
CA GLU A 4 3.75 11.29 -1.63
C GLU A 4 4.61 10.05 -1.56
N VAL A 5 4.24 9.05 -2.33
CA VAL A 5 5.04 7.85 -2.51
C VAL A 5 5.28 7.68 -4.00
N LYS A 6 6.55 7.50 -4.37
CA LYS A 6 6.89 7.26 -5.76
C LYS A 6 6.87 5.77 -6.02
N ILE A 7 6.09 5.37 -7.01
CA ILE A 7 6.00 3.97 -7.42
C ILE A 7 6.25 3.95 -8.92
N GLY A 8 7.36 3.32 -9.32
CA GLY A 8 7.75 3.34 -10.72
C GLY A 8 7.99 4.75 -11.20
N TYR A 9 7.20 5.18 -12.16
CA TYR A 9 7.36 6.48 -12.80
C TYR A 9 6.48 7.58 -12.22
N GLN A 10 5.59 7.22 -11.30
CA GLN A 10 4.55 8.13 -10.85
C GLN A 10 4.66 8.40 -9.37
N ASN A 11 4.31 9.63 -8.99
CA ASN A 11 4.13 9.98 -7.60
C ASN A 11 2.64 9.90 -7.27
N TYR A 12 2.32 9.22 -6.18
CA TYR A 12 0.96 9.09 -5.71
C TYR A 12 0.82 9.84 -4.39
N THR A 13 -0.26 10.62 -4.28
CA THR A 13 -0.54 11.35 -3.05
C THR A 13 -1.30 10.45 -2.10
N ILE A 14 -0.84 10.34 -0.87
CA ILE A 14 -1.55 9.58 0.17
C ILE A 14 -2.52 10.54 0.85
N LYS A 15 -3.80 10.22 0.79
CA LYS A 15 -4.86 11.06 1.33
C LYS A 15 -5.73 10.29 2.31
N ASN A 16 -6.45 11.04 3.12
CA ASN A 16 -7.42 10.47 4.05
C ASN A 16 -8.66 10.03 3.29
N LEU A 17 -8.99 8.74 3.42
CA LEU A 17 -10.14 8.15 2.75
C LEU A 17 -11.45 8.84 3.17
N ASP A 18 -11.54 9.23 4.44
CA ASP A 18 -12.76 9.81 4.99
C ASP A 18 -13.16 11.12 4.32
N SER A 19 -12.22 11.81 3.70
CA SER A 19 -12.49 13.06 3.01
C SER A 19 -12.81 12.87 1.52
N ILE A 20 -12.70 11.64 1.02
CA ILE A 20 -12.83 11.34 -0.40
C ILE A 20 -14.04 10.46 -0.69
N VAL A 21 -14.28 9.46 0.14
CA VAL A 21 -15.24 8.40 -0.13
C VAL A 21 -16.35 8.43 0.91
N SER A 22 -17.56 8.06 0.46
CA SER A 22 -18.70 7.96 1.35
C SER A 22 -18.44 6.94 2.47
N LYS A 23 -18.86 7.29 3.66
CA LYS A 23 -18.68 6.45 4.84
C LYS A 23 -19.41 5.12 4.76
N CYS A 24 -20.36 4.99 3.87
CA CYS A 24 -21.12 3.75 3.75
C CYS A 24 -20.37 2.63 3.04
N ASN A 25 -19.19 2.90 2.51
CA ASN A 25 -18.46 1.91 1.72
C ASN A 25 -17.64 0.92 2.55
N GLU A 26 -17.42 1.19 3.80
CA GLU A 26 -16.72 0.26 4.72
C GLU A 26 -15.39 -0.26 4.19
N ILE A 27 -14.65 0.59 3.47
CA ILE A 27 -13.33 0.21 2.96
C ILE A 27 -12.26 0.94 3.75
N ASN A 28 -11.10 0.30 3.88
CA ASN A 28 -9.99 0.86 4.65
C ASN A 28 -8.95 1.55 3.77
N GLY A 29 -8.97 1.26 2.48
CA GLY A 29 -8.05 1.89 1.55
C GLY A 29 -8.57 1.77 0.13
N GLN A 30 -8.01 2.61 -0.75
CA GLN A 30 -8.38 2.60 -2.15
C GLN A 30 -7.26 3.15 -3.00
N PHE A 31 -7.00 2.50 -4.12
CA PHE A 31 -6.04 2.96 -5.12
C PHE A 31 -6.81 3.61 -6.27
N LEU A 32 -6.57 4.89 -6.52
CA LEU A 32 -7.21 5.67 -7.57
C LEU A 32 -6.16 6.01 -8.61
N ALA A 33 -6.02 5.13 -9.61
CA ALA A 33 -4.93 5.21 -10.58
C ALA A 33 -4.96 6.50 -11.39
N SER A 34 -6.13 6.89 -11.90
CA SER A 34 -6.26 8.07 -12.75
C SER A 34 -5.91 9.36 -12.02
N ASP A 35 -6.25 9.43 -10.76
CA ASP A 35 -6.01 10.62 -9.94
C ASP A 35 -4.66 10.58 -9.22
N ARG A 36 -3.96 9.46 -9.31
CA ARG A 36 -2.68 9.24 -8.64
C ARG A 36 -2.80 9.44 -7.13
N ILE A 37 -3.80 8.78 -6.56
CA ILE A 37 -4.09 8.88 -5.13
C ILE A 37 -4.13 7.48 -4.53
N ILE A 38 -3.53 7.36 -3.34
CA ILE A 38 -3.74 6.24 -2.45
C ILE A 38 -4.47 6.79 -1.23
N ALA A 39 -5.70 6.35 -1.03
CA ALA A 39 -6.53 6.82 0.07
C ALA A 39 -6.52 5.79 1.18
N LEU A 40 -6.32 6.23 2.42
CA LEU A 40 -6.24 5.33 3.58
C LEU A 40 -7.17 5.83 4.68
N SER A 41 -7.84 4.91 5.34
CA SER A 41 -8.67 5.24 6.48
C SER A 41 -7.80 5.68 7.66
N SER A 42 -8.24 6.69 8.39
CA SER A 42 -7.54 7.15 9.57
C SER A 42 -7.98 6.42 10.83
N THR A 43 -8.96 5.53 10.71
CA THR A 43 -9.56 4.88 11.88
C THR A 43 -8.96 3.52 12.22
N GLU A 44 -8.09 2.99 11.36
CA GLU A 44 -7.44 1.71 11.64
C GLU A 44 -6.35 1.85 12.70
N ASP A 45 -6.06 0.74 13.39
CA ASP A 45 -4.88 0.70 14.25
C ASP A 45 -3.61 0.72 13.38
N ASN A 46 -2.46 0.87 14.03
CA ASN A 46 -1.19 1.07 13.32
C ASN A 46 -0.81 -0.09 12.41
N ILE A 47 -0.98 -1.32 12.88
CA ILE A 47 -0.61 -2.50 12.08
C ILE A 47 -1.55 -2.66 10.90
N SER A 48 -2.85 -2.50 11.13
CA SER A 48 -3.82 -2.58 10.05
C SER A 48 -3.61 -1.48 9.02
N HIS A 49 -3.27 -0.28 9.49
CA HIS A 49 -2.99 0.85 8.61
C HIS A 49 -1.79 0.56 7.71
N ALA A 50 -0.71 0.01 8.29
CA ALA A 50 0.47 -0.37 7.51
C ALA A 50 0.13 -1.45 6.48
N ASN A 51 -0.66 -2.45 6.88
CA ASN A 51 -1.10 -3.51 5.98
C ASN A 51 -1.89 -2.92 4.81
N THR A 52 -2.81 -2.02 5.09
CA THR A 52 -3.62 -1.38 4.05
C THR A 52 -2.76 -0.57 3.09
N LEU A 53 -1.77 0.16 3.61
CA LEU A 53 -0.86 0.90 2.75
C LEU A 53 -0.10 -0.04 1.82
N ILE A 54 0.44 -1.13 2.35
CA ILE A 54 1.15 -2.12 1.53
C ILE A 54 0.22 -2.68 0.46
N HIS A 55 -1.02 -3.00 0.83
CA HIS A 55 -2.01 -3.52 -0.11
C HIS A 55 -2.23 -2.58 -1.29
N GLU A 56 -2.41 -1.28 -1.01
CA GLU A 56 -2.66 -0.30 -2.07
C GLU A 56 -1.41 -0.04 -2.91
N VAL A 57 -0.23 -0.06 -2.28
CA VAL A 57 1.03 0.03 -3.02
C VAL A 57 1.17 -1.14 -4.00
N LEU A 58 0.77 -2.34 -3.59
CA LEU A 58 0.82 -3.51 -4.46
C LEU A 58 -0.11 -3.35 -5.67
N HIS A 59 -1.31 -2.81 -5.47
CA HIS A 59 -2.19 -2.50 -6.60
C HIS A 59 -1.52 -1.53 -7.58
N ALA A 60 -0.84 -0.51 -7.05
CA ALA A 60 -0.16 0.46 -7.90
C ALA A 60 1.01 -0.18 -8.66
N ILE A 61 1.74 -1.08 -8.02
CA ILE A 61 2.83 -1.80 -8.69
C ILE A 61 2.27 -2.65 -9.84
N ILE A 62 1.22 -3.40 -9.58
CA ILE A 62 0.60 -4.24 -10.61
C ILE A 62 0.10 -3.37 -11.76
N TYR A 63 -0.52 -2.25 -11.45
CA TYR A 63 -1.01 -1.33 -12.45
C TYR A 63 0.13 -0.84 -13.36
N GLN A 64 1.25 -0.45 -12.77
CA GLN A 64 2.35 0.12 -13.55
C GLN A 64 3.15 -0.91 -14.33
N TRP A 65 3.34 -2.09 -13.77
CA TRP A 65 4.13 -3.12 -14.46
C TRP A 65 3.29 -4.03 -15.32
N GLY A 66 1.96 -3.82 -15.32
CA GLY A 66 1.10 -4.36 -16.36
C GLY A 66 0.88 -5.87 -16.35
N ILE A 67 0.86 -6.48 -15.18
CA ILE A 67 0.49 -7.89 -15.10
C ILE A 67 -0.98 -8.01 -15.47
N ASP A 68 -1.28 -8.91 -16.41
CA ASP A 68 -2.65 -9.09 -16.90
C ASP A 68 -3.41 -10.03 -15.96
N LEU A 69 -4.12 -9.44 -15.01
CA LEU A 69 -4.92 -10.16 -14.04
C LEU A 69 -6.33 -9.58 -14.02
N ASP A 70 -7.34 -10.43 -13.80
CA ASP A 70 -8.66 -9.89 -13.54
C ASP A 70 -8.70 -9.31 -12.12
N ASP A 71 -9.75 -8.53 -11.84
CA ASP A 71 -9.83 -7.80 -10.56
C ASP A 71 -9.82 -8.74 -9.37
N LYS A 72 -10.46 -9.89 -9.49
CA LYS A 72 -10.54 -10.86 -8.40
C LYS A 72 -9.18 -11.47 -8.10
N GLU A 73 -8.44 -11.83 -9.14
CA GLU A 73 -7.09 -12.38 -8.98
C GLU A 73 -6.15 -11.36 -8.40
N GLU A 74 -6.22 -10.14 -8.88
CA GLU A 74 -5.37 -9.06 -8.39
C GLU A 74 -5.62 -8.79 -6.91
N GLU A 75 -6.89 -8.73 -6.50
CA GLU A 75 -7.24 -8.49 -5.11
C GLU A 75 -6.74 -9.62 -4.22
N LYS A 76 -6.87 -10.85 -4.68
CA LYS A 76 -6.38 -12.01 -3.92
C LYS A 76 -4.86 -11.94 -3.71
N ILE A 77 -4.13 -11.60 -4.76
CA ILE A 77 -2.67 -11.50 -4.69
C ILE A 77 -2.27 -10.38 -3.74
N CYS A 78 -2.89 -9.22 -3.88
CA CYS A 78 -2.57 -8.07 -3.02
C CYS A 78 -2.87 -8.37 -1.56
N ASN A 79 -4.02 -9.01 -1.29
CA ASN A 79 -4.36 -9.40 0.08
C ASN A 79 -3.35 -10.38 0.66
N THR A 80 -3.00 -11.40 -0.11
CA THR A 80 -2.09 -12.44 0.37
C THR A 80 -0.71 -11.86 0.68
N ILE A 81 -0.18 -11.08 -0.25
CA ILE A 81 1.16 -10.53 -0.07
C ILE A 81 1.19 -9.48 1.03
N ALA A 82 0.18 -8.59 1.07
CA ALA A 82 0.16 -7.56 2.12
C ALA A 82 0.04 -8.18 3.51
N ASN A 83 -0.86 -9.15 3.66
CA ASN A 83 -1.03 -9.81 4.96
C ASN A 83 0.24 -10.56 5.37
N GLY A 84 0.83 -11.30 4.45
CA GLY A 84 2.04 -12.07 4.73
C GLY A 84 3.22 -11.16 5.04
N LEU A 85 3.43 -10.14 4.23
CA LEU A 85 4.56 -9.24 4.41
C LEU A 85 4.43 -8.44 5.71
N THR A 86 3.24 -7.96 6.04
CA THR A 86 3.00 -7.25 7.28
C THR A 86 3.37 -8.13 8.47
N THR A 87 2.95 -9.39 8.47
CA THR A 87 3.26 -10.33 9.54
C THR A 87 4.77 -10.57 9.65
N VAL A 88 5.42 -10.75 8.52
CA VAL A 88 6.88 -10.96 8.50
C VAL A 88 7.60 -9.76 9.12
N LEU A 89 7.16 -8.55 8.78
CA LEU A 89 7.82 -7.35 9.30
C LEU A 89 7.55 -7.16 10.79
N VAL A 90 6.34 -7.48 11.26
CA VAL A 90 6.02 -7.42 12.69
C VAL A 90 6.87 -8.42 13.48
N ASP A 91 7.00 -9.63 12.97
CA ASP A 91 7.69 -10.69 13.69
C ASP A 91 9.21 -10.60 13.59
N ASN A 92 9.72 -9.78 12.66
CA ASN A 92 11.16 -9.64 12.44
C ASN A 92 11.55 -8.18 12.42
N PRO A 93 11.62 -7.51 13.58
CA PRO A 93 11.88 -6.07 13.64
C PRO A 93 13.20 -5.63 13.00
N TRP A 94 14.14 -6.56 12.84
CA TRP A 94 15.45 -6.25 12.22
C TRP A 94 15.39 -6.19 10.70
N LEU A 95 14.34 -6.80 10.09
CA LEU A 95 14.33 -7.05 8.66
C LEU A 95 14.23 -5.76 7.83
N LEU A 96 13.28 -4.90 8.15
CA LEU A 96 13.11 -3.67 7.39
C LEU A 96 14.33 -2.75 7.48
N PRO A 97 14.87 -2.47 8.67
CA PRO A 97 16.12 -1.70 8.75
C PRO A 97 17.27 -2.32 7.97
N TYR A 98 17.36 -3.65 7.98
CA TYR A 98 18.40 -4.35 7.23
C TYR A 98 18.25 -4.13 5.73
N ILE A 99 17.01 -4.26 5.23
CA ILE A 99 16.74 -4.02 3.82
C ILE A 99 17.07 -2.57 3.45
N GLN A 100 16.62 -1.62 4.28
CA GLN A 100 16.87 -0.21 4.04
C GLN A 100 18.36 0.11 3.96
N LYS A 101 19.14 -0.47 4.85
CA LYS A 101 20.60 -0.27 4.86
C LYS A 101 21.22 -0.75 3.57
N ASN A 102 20.81 -1.94 3.12
CA ASN A 102 21.39 -2.51 1.90
C ASN A 102 20.94 -1.73 0.66
N LEU A 103 19.71 -1.23 0.64
CA LEU A 103 19.22 -0.43 -0.48
C LEU A 103 20.01 0.88 -0.62
N LYS A 104 20.53 1.40 0.50
CA LYS A 104 21.36 2.61 0.48
C LYS A 104 22.81 2.33 0.18
N GLY A 105 23.18 1.06 0.04
CA GLY A 105 24.57 0.68 -0.19
C GLY A 105 25.45 0.76 1.04
N GLU A 106 24.88 0.86 2.22
CA GLU A 106 25.63 0.89 3.48
C GLU A 106 25.97 -0.52 3.93
N LYS A 107 27.10 -0.67 4.58
CA LYS A 107 27.54 -1.98 5.07
C LYS A 107 27.57 -2.05 6.59
#